data_39828df67515941b0929eb112ae6bde1
#
_entry.id   39828df67515941b0929eb112ae6bde1
#
_cell.length_a   1.000
_cell.length_b   1.000
_cell.length_c   1.000
_cell.angle_alpha   90.00
_cell.angle_beta   90.00
_cell.angle_gamma   90.00
#
_symmetry.space_group_name_H-M   'P 1'
#
loop_
_entity.id
_entity.type
_entity.pdbx_description
1 polymer ?
#
loop_
_entity_poly.entity_id
_entity_poly.type
_entity_poly.pdbx_seq_one_letter_code
_entity_poly.pdbx_strand_id
1 'polypeptide(L)'
;MTFRSALAVCAVAACAAGPLAAQPVLMSPEWAQAACTAWNNDAVLTDQLVETGWVKNDKGRGFKVMHVFRKDCGATPTAEMRIALKGDKALCVYGGKVETAQLDRSADYVMSAETARWVEMGRGDYGPMRAMMFGRLEFVGPKMEAMGNMGPFENFLLLVGKVPGSTQSCPAG
;
A
#
# COMPACT_ATOMS: atom_id res chain seq x y z
N MET A 1 13.72 -27.62 68.75
CA MET A 1 12.80 -26.85 67.93
C MET A 1 13.63 -25.93 67.03
N THR A 2 13.87 -26.33 65.80
CA THR A 2 14.70 -25.56 64.84
C THR A 2 13.79 -25.04 63.73
N PHE A 3 13.57 -23.71 63.70
CA PHE A 3 12.84 -23.00 62.65
C PHE A 3 13.78 -22.84 61.43
N ARG A 4 13.40 -23.46 60.31
CA ARG A 4 14.02 -23.19 58.98
C ARG A 4 13.22 -22.09 58.27
N SER A 5 13.81 -20.92 58.12
CA SER A 5 13.30 -19.86 57.29
C SER A 5 13.60 -20.18 55.81
N ALA A 6 12.56 -20.30 55.03
CA ALA A 6 12.67 -20.39 53.56
C ALA A 6 12.67 -18.98 52.94
N LEU A 7 13.77 -18.58 52.33
CA LEU A 7 13.83 -17.37 51.51
C LEU A 7 13.22 -17.67 50.13
N ALA A 8 12.10 -17.03 49.82
CA ALA A 8 11.53 -17.00 48.47
C ALA A 8 12.28 -16.00 47.61
N VAL A 9 12.98 -16.48 46.61
CA VAL A 9 13.62 -15.63 45.58
C VAL A 9 12.57 -15.30 44.51
N CYS A 10 12.06 -14.05 44.49
CA CYS A 10 11.25 -13.55 43.38
C CYS A 10 12.17 -13.25 42.19
N ALA A 11 12.12 -14.06 41.15
CA ALA A 11 12.76 -13.76 39.86
C ALA A 11 11.92 -12.69 39.12
N VAL A 12 12.46 -11.50 39.00
CA VAL A 12 11.89 -10.42 38.19
C VAL A 12 12.23 -10.73 36.72
N ALA A 13 11.24 -11.16 35.95
CA ALA A 13 11.39 -11.31 34.50
C ALA A 13 11.44 -9.90 33.88
N ALA A 14 12.63 -9.46 33.43
CA ALA A 14 12.79 -8.27 32.62
C ALA A 14 12.22 -8.53 31.22
N CYS A 15 11.05 -7.99 30.92
CA CYS A 15 10.55 -7.92 29.54
C CYS A 15 11.43 -6.94 28.76
N ALA A 16 12.33 -7.45 27.93
CA ALA A 16 13.08 -6.66 26.97
C ALA A 16 12.09 -6.14 25.90
N ALA A 17 11.68 -4.89 25.99
CA ALA A 17 11.01 -4.20 24.91
C ALA A 17 12.03 -4.03 23.76
N GLY A 18 11.89 -4.80 22.71
CA GLY A 18 12.67 -4.63 21.49
C GLY A 18 12.40 -3.23 20.89
N PRO A 19 13.35 -2.67 20.11
CA PRO A 19 13.15 -1.38 19.48
C PRO A 19 11.92 -1.44 18.59
N LEU A 20 10.93 -0.56 18.84
CA LEU A 20 9.83 -0.34 17.90
C LEU A 20 10.46 0.18 16.61
N ALA A 21 10.43 -0.61 15.56
CA ALA A 21 10.85 -0.17 14.24
C ALA A 21 10.04 1.08 13.88
N ALA A 22 10.72 2.16 13.50
CA ALA A 22 10.06 3.39 13.09
C ALA A 22 9.16 3.09 11.89
N GLN A 23 7.93 3.60 11.90
CA GLN A 23 7.02 3.44 10.78
C GLN A 23 7.61 4.13 9.54
N PRO A 24 7.55 3.49 8.35
CA PRO A 24 7.99 4.12 7.12
C PRO A 24 7.18 5.39 6.86
N VAL A 25 7.75 6.34 6.16
CA VAL A 25 7.00 7.52 5.72
C VAL A 25 5.93 7.09 4.72
N LEU A 26 4.71 7.58 4.89
CA LEU A 26 3.61 7.25 3.97
C LEU A 26 3.98 7.59 2.52
N MET A 27 3.77 6.64 1.60
CA MET A 27 4.14 6.70 0.18
C MET A 27 5.66 6.79 -0.07
N SER A 28 6.50 6.38 0.90
CA SER A 28 7.92 6.16 0.65
C SER A 28 8.15 4.79 -0.03
N PRO A 29 9.35 4.55 -0.56
CA PRO A 29 9.73 3.23 -1.08
C PRO A 29 9.54 2.10 -0.05
N GLU A 30 9.85 2.34 1.21
CA GLU A 30 9.71 1.37 2.31
C GLU A 30 8.23 1.10 2.61
N TRP A 31 7.39 2.15 2.55
CA TRP A 31 5.94 1.97 2.66
C TRP A 31 5.40 1.12 1.49
N ALA A 32 5.87 1.35 0.27
CA ALA A 32 5.46 0.58 -0.91
C ALA A 32 5.84 -0.91 -0.79
N GLN A 33 6.98 -1.24 -0.18
CA GLN A 33 7.36 -2.64 0.12
C GLN A 33 6.36 -3.28 1.09
N ALA A 34 6.00 -2.58 2.15
CA ALA A 34 5.02 -3.05 3.12
C ALA A 34 3.62 -3.17 2.48
N ALA A 35 3.22 -2.20 1.65
CA ALA A 35 1.96 -2.22 0.91
C ALA A 35 1.91 -3.39 -0.10
N CYS A 36 3.03 -3.69 -0.75
CA CYS A 36 3.19 -4.84 -1.64
C CYS A 36 2.97 -6.17 -0.89
N THR A 37 3.53 -6.29 0.31
CA THR A 37 3.28 -7.46 1.17
C THR A 37 1.82 -7.55 1.60
N ALA A 38 1.19 -6.43 1.98
CA ALA A 38 -0.22 -6.39 2.37
C ALA A 38 -1.15 -6.70 1.19
N TRP A 39 -0.83 -6.23 -0.02
CA TRP A 39 -1.52 -6.59 -1.26
C TRP A 39 -1.59 -8.10 -1.43
N ASN A 40 -0.48 -8.80 -1.29
CA ASN A 40 -0.37 -10.24 -1.50
C ASN A 40 -1.16 -11.08 -0.47
N ASN A 41 -1.58 -10.46 0.63
CA ASN A 41 -2.42 -11.06 1.66
C ASN A 41 -3.90 -10.65 1.55
N ASP A 42 -4.29 -9.91 0.51
CA ASP A 42 -5.66 -9.45 0.29
C ASP A 42 -6.29 -10.20 -0.89
N ALA A 43 -7.23 -11.11 -0.61
CA ALA A 43 -7.87 -11.94 -1.63
C ALA A 43 -8.66 -11.11 -2.66
N VAL A 44 -9.22 -9.96 -2.29
CA VAL A 44 -9.91 -9.08 -3.24
C VAL A 44 -8.93 -8.53 -4.28
N LEU A 45 -7.72 -8.18 -3.87
CA LEU A 45 -6.68 -7.70 -4.78
C LEU A 45 -6.07 -8.83 -5.60
N THR A 46 -5.80 -9.99 -4.99
CA THR A 46 -5.10 -11.07 -5.68
C THR A 46 -6.00 -11.87 -6.62
N ASP A 47 -7.27 -12.07 -6.28
CA ASP A 47 -8.15 -12.97 -7.02
C ASP A 47 -9.05 -12.20 -7.99
N GLN A 48 -9.76 -11.17 -7.55
CA GLN A 48 -10.71 -10.45 -8.42
C GLN A 48 -10.02 -9.74 -9.57
N LEU A 49 -8.78 -9.25 -9.41
CA LEU A 49 -8.02 -8.65 -10.51
C LEU A 49 -7.57 -9.66 -11.57
N VAL A 50 -7.59 -10.94 -11.26
CA VAL A 50 -7.44 -12.03 -12.27
C VAL A 50 -8.76 -12.34 -12.91
N GLU A 51 -9.84 -12.48 -12.13
CA GLU A 51 -11.20 -12.78 -12.61
C GLU A 51 -11.68 -11.75 -13.62
N THR A 52 -11.46 -10.47 -13.36
CA THR A 52 -11.81 -9.37 -14.28
C THR A 52 -10.86 -9.22 -15.47
N GLY A 53 -9.73 -9.94 -15.47
CA GLY A 53 -8.69 -9.82 -16.49
C GLY A 53 -7.83 -8.57 -16.38
N TRP A 54 -7.98 -7.78 -15.30
CA TRP A 54 -7.22 -6.54 -15.10
C TRP A 54 -5.71 -6.75 -15.21
N VAL A 55 -5.18 -7.78 -14.54
CA VAL A 55 -3.74 -8.07 -14.51
C VAL A 55 -3.16 -8.47 -15.88
N LYS A 56 -4.00 -8.88 -16.83
CA LYS A 56 -3.59 -9.29 -18.18
C LYS A 56 -3.34 -8.10 -19.11
N ASN A 57 -3.84 -6.91 -18.77
CA ASN A 57 -3.56 -5.69 -19.54
C ASN A 57 -2.19 -5.11 -19.12
N ASP A 58 -1.14 -5.86 -19.34
CA ASP A 58 0.25 -5.53 -19.00
C ASP A 58 1.10 -5.08 -20.21
N LYS A 59 0.48 -5.04 -21.41
CA LYS A 59 1.14 -4.72 -22.69
C LYS A 59 2.33 -5.61 -23.02
N GLY A 60 2.26 -6.88 -22.57
CA GLY A 60 3.31 -7.86 -22.82
C GLY A 60 4.57 -7.67 -21.96
N ARG A 61 4.55 -6.78 -20.97
CA ARG A 61 5.71 -6.54 -20.06
C ARG A 61 5.79 -7.56 -18.94
N GLY A 62 4.71 -8.33 -18.70
CA GLY A 62 4.62 -9.28 -17.60
C GLY A 62 4.23 -8.65 -16.26
N PHE A 63 3.97 -7.33 -16.22
CA PHE A 63 3.49 -6.61 -15.04
C PHE A 63 2.82 -5.28 -15.41
N LYS A 64 1.96 -4.80 -14.54
CA LYS A 64 1.38 -3.44 -14.54
C LYS A 64 2.08 -2.58 -13.51
N VAL A 65 2.17 -1.29 -13.77
CA VAL A 65 2.82 -0.32 -12.87
C VAL A 65 1.79 0.58 -12.23
N MET A 66 1.95 0.82 -10.93
CA MET A 66 1.19 1.77 -10.16
C MET A 66 2.16 2.73 -9.48
N HIS A 67 2.08 4.01 -9.82
CA HIS A 67 2.80 5.08 -9.13
C HIS A 67 1.86 5.79 -8.15
N VAL A 68 2.37 6.06 -6.96
CA VAL A 68 1.63 6.78 -5.92
C VAL A 68 2.48 7.87 -5.29
N PHE A 69 1.85 8.97 -4.89
CA PHE A 69 2.51 10.04 -4.16
C PHE A 69 1.53 10.95 -3.42
N ARG A 70 2.08 11.75 -2.50
CA ARG A 70 1.38 12.79 -1.75
C ARG A 70 1.61 14.13 -2.40
N LYS A 71 0.54 14.83 -2.83
CA LYS A 71 0.61 16.10 -3.55
C LYS A 71 1.19 17.24 -2.71
N ASP A 72 0.91 17.22 -1.42
CA ASP A 72 1.49 18.16 -0.45
C ASP A 72 2.99 17.92 -0.17
N CYS A 73 3.56 16.83 -0.70
CA CYS A 73 4.99 16.53 -0.62
C CYS A 73 5.73 16.75 -1.95
N GLY A 74 5.03 17.03 -3.04
CA GLY A 74 5.63 17.27 -4.34
C GLY A 74 4.74 16.85 -5.49
N ALA A 75 5.22 17.07 -6.72
CA ALA A 75 4.47 16.81 -7.94
C ALA A 75 4.89 15.52 -8.67
N THR A 76 5.83 14.77 -8.10
CA THR A 76 6.39 13.54 -8.72
C THR A 76 6.08 12.31 -7.90
N PRO A 77 5.87 11.15 -8.55
CA PRO A 77 5.73 9.88 -7.84
C PRO A 77 6.92 9.58 -6.93
N THR A 78 6.63 9.10 -5.73
CA THR A 78 7.64 8.75 -4.72
C THR A 78 7.72 7.24 -4.49
N ALA A 79 6.71 6.49 -4.90
CA ALA A 79 6.65 5.05 -4.74
C ALA A 79 6.05 4.36 -5.96
N GLU A 80 6.55 3.17 -6.26
CA GLU A 80 6.10 2.30 -7.34
C GLU A 80 5.72 0.93 -6.78
N MET A 81 4.63 0.38 -7.33
CA MET A 81 4.25 -1.02 -7.15
C MET A 81 4.10 -1.66 -8.53
N ARG A 82 4.58 -2.91 -8.69
CA ARG A 82 4.38 -3.71 -9.91
C ARG A 82 3.54 -4.93 -9.59
N ILE A 83 2.46 -5.09 -10.34
CA ILE A 83 1.51 -6.19 -10.17
C ILE A 83 1.61 -7.11 -11.37
N ALA A 84 1.85 -8.39 -11.13
CA ALA A 84 2.02 -9.41 -12.16
C ALA A 84 1.09 -10.60 -11.93
N LEU A 85 0.70 -11.25 -13.00
CA LEU A 85 0.05 -12.56 -12.91
C LEU A 85 1.10 -13.61 -12.54
N LYS A 86 0.92 -14.26 -11.40
CA LYS A 86 1.76 -15.37 -10.92
C LYS A 86 0.85 -16.55 -10.55
N GLY A 87 0.93 -17.60 -11.37
CA GLY A 87 -0.06 -18.68 -11.28
C GLY A 87 -1.46 -18.14 -11.57
N ASP A 88 -2.33 -18.25 -10.60
CA ASP A 88 -3.73 -17.81 -10.62
C ASP A 88 -3.99 -16.53 -9.80
N LYS A 89 -2.94 -15.80 -9.41
CA LYS A 89 -3.01 -14.62 -8.55
C LYS A 89 -2.42 -13.37 -9.21
N ALA A 90 -3.02 -12.21 -8.96
CA ALA A 90 -2.46 -10.90 -9.26
C ALA A 90 -1.57 -10.46 -8.09
N LEU A 91 -0.29 -10.84 -8.12
CA LEU A 91 0.63 -10.56 -7.02
C LEU A 91 1.41 -9.28 -7.25
N CYS A 92 1.62 -8.52 -6.18
CA CYS A 92 2.62 -7.47 -6.14
C CYS A 92 4.00 -8.13 -6.10
N VAL A 93 4.78 -7.90 -7.15
CA VAL A 93 6.13 -8.48 -7.34
C VAL A 93 7.25 -7.48 -7.08
N TYR A 94 6.89 -6.21 -6.94
CA TYR A 94 7.80 -5.12 -6.59
C TYR A 94 7.03 -4.02 -5.86
N GLY A 95 7.59 -3.53 -4.79
CA GLY A 95 7.18 -2.31 -4.09
C GLY A 95 8.44 -1.56 -3.68
N GLY A 96 8.59 -0.29 -4.06
CA GLY A 96 9.83 0.41 -3.78
C GLY A 96 9.95 1.78 -4.46
N LYS A 97 11.18 2.14 -4.80
CA LYS A 97 11.50 3.35 -5.56
C LYS A 97 10.82 3.35 -6.92
N VAL A 98 10.59 4.54 -7.46
CA VAL A 98 10.17 4.68 -8.85
C VAL A 98 11.34 4.28 -9.76
N GLU A 99 11.15 3.19 -10.51
CA GLU A 99 12.13 2.68 -11.48
C GLU A 99 11.61 2.77 -12.92
N THR A 100 10.28 2.75 -13.10
CA THR A 100 9.64 2.84 -14.41
C THR A 100 9.48 4.29 -14.82
N ALA A 101 10.42 4.82 -15.61
CA ALA A 101 10.41 6.22 -16.04
C ALA A 101 9.25 6.54 -17.00
N GLN A 102 8.86 5.58 -17.86
CA GLN A 102 7.81 5.76 -18.86
C GLN A 102 6.67 4.77 -18.63
N LEU A 103 5.50 5.31 -18.32
CA LEU A 103 4.28 4.54 -18.13
C LEU A 103 3.49 4.42 -19.43
N ASP A 104 2.86 3.28 -19.65
CA ASP A 104 1.81 3.10 -20.65
C ASP A 104 0.47 3.50 -20.05
N ARG A 105 -0.04 4.69 -20.41
CA ARG A 105 -1.31 5.21 -19.89
C ARG A 105 -2.54 4.37 -20.21
N SER A 106 -2.43 3.39 -21.09
CA SER A 106 -3.50 2.43 -21.40
C SER A 106 -3.45 1.18 -20.53
N ALA A 107 -2.43 1.06 -19.65
CA ALA A 107 -2.24 -0.09 -18.76
C ALA A 107 -1.88 0.32 -17.33
N ASP A 108 -1.06 1.36 -17.17
CA ASP A 108 -0.50 1.77 -15.89
C ASP A 108 -1.29 2.87 -15.21
N TYR A 109 -1.02 3.06 -13.93
CA TYR A 109 -1.75 3.98 -13.08
C TYR A 109 -0.81 4.97 -12.40
N VAL A 110 -1.22 6.24 -12.36
CA VAL A 110 -0.66 7.24 -11.43
C VAL A 110 -1.80 7.73 -10.55
N MET A 111 -1.60 7.65 -9.25
CA MET A 111 -2.57 8.11 -8.27
C MET A 111 -1.92 9.07 -7.28
N SER A 112 -2.55 10.22 -7.09
CA SER A 112 -2.07 11.24 -6.15
C SER A 112 -3.20 11.91 -5.41
N ALA A 113 -2.92 12.26 -4.17
CA ALA A 113 -3.84 13.00 -3.31
C ALA A 113 -3.05 13.76 -2.23
N GLU A 114 -3.69 14.74 -1.62
CA GLU A 114 -3.20 15.33 -0.37
C GLU A 114 -3.12 14.25 0.72
N THR A 115 -2.16 14.36 1.63
CA THR A 115 -1.98 13.42 2.74
C THR A 115 -3.27 13.12 3.50
N ALA A 116 -4.03 14.17 3.84
CA ALA A 116 -5.30 14.02 4.56
C ALA A 116 -6.29 13.15 3.78
N ARG A 117 -6.34 13.28 2.44
CA ARG A 117 -7.23 12.49 1.58
C ARG A 117 -6.81 11.02 1.51
N TRP A 118 -5.51 10.76 1.46
CA TRP A 118 -5.00 9.39 1.56
C TRP A 118 -5.42 8.72 2.88
N VAL A 119 -5.30 9.44 3.99
CA VAL A 119 -5.70 8.94 5.32
C VAL A 119 -7.21 8.69 5.38
N GLU A 120 -8.05 9.62 4.86
CA GLU A 120 -9.51 9.45 4.80
C GLU A 120 -9.90 8.20 3.99
N MET A 121 -9.30 8.01 2.80
CA MET A 121 -9.53 6.82 1.97
C MET A 121 -9.04 5.54 2.67
N GLY A 122 -7.89 5.59 3.36
CA GLY A 122 -7.36 4.47 4.14
C GLY A 122 -8.26 4.05 5.30
N ARG A 123 -9.04 4.97 5.86
CA ARG A 123 -10.07 4.68 6.89
C ARG A 123 -11.40 4.20 6.30
N GLY A 124 -11.56 4.27 4.97
CA GLY A 124 -12.82 3.95 4.32
C GLY A 124 -13.89 5.03 4.46
N ASP A 125 -13.53 6.29 4.73
CA ASP A 125 -14.48 7.40 4.87
C ASP A 125 -15.27 7.61 3.56
N TYR A 126 -14.69 7.21 2.43
CA TYR A 126 -15.32 7.15 1.10
C TYR A 126 -14.49 6.27 0.14
N GLY A 127 -15.19 5.65 -0.81
CA GLY A 127 -14.57 4.81 -1.84
C GLY A 127 -14.01 5.58 -3.04
N PRO A 128 -13.39 4.87 -4.01
CA PRO A 128 -12.65 5.46 -5.13
C PRO A 128 -13.51 6.32 -6.06
N MET A 129 -14.75 5.92 -6.33
CA MET A 129 -15.67 6.69 -7.17
C MET A 129 -15.87 8.10 -6.60
N ARG A 130 -16.19 8.19 -5.31
CA ARG A 130 -16.40 9.47 -4.62
C ARG A 130 -15.11 10.28 -4.56
N ALA A 131 -13.96 9.62 -4.32
CA ALA A 131 -12.67 10.29 -4.29
C ALA A 131 -12.34 10.96 -5.62
N MET A 132 -12.52 10.26 -6.74
CA MET A 132 -12.27 10.81 -8.09
C MET A 132 -13.28 11.90 -8.49
N MET A 133 -14.58 11.69 -8.24
CA MET A 133 -15.62 12.66 -8.62
C MET A 133 -15.46 14.00 -7.92
N PHE A 134 -15.01 14.03 -6.68
CA PHE A 134 -14.83 15.25 -5.90
C PHE A 134 -13.37 15.78 -5.89
N GLY A 135 -12.51 15.27 -6.80
CA GLY A 135 -11.12 15.72 -6.93
C GLY A 135 -10.24 15.44 -5.70
N ARG A 136 -10.66 14.48 -4.85
CA ARG A 136 -9.89 14.07 -3.66
C ARG A 136 -8.77 13.10 -4.01
N LEU A 137 -8.94 12.38 -5.11
CA LEU A 137 -7.93 11.50 -5.71
C LEU A 137 -7.77 11.90 -7.18
N GLU A 138 -6.59 12.29 -7.57
CA GLU A 138 -6.20 12.41 -8.97
C GLU A 138 -5.78 11.04 -9.48
N PHE A 139 -6.32 10.69 -10.64
CA PHE A 139 -6.11 9.39 -11.25
C PHE A 139 -5.76 9.56 -12.73
N VAL A 140 -4.63 9.01 -13.12
CA VAL A 140 -4.20 8.90 -14.53
C VAL A 140 -4.02 7.41 -14.86
N GLY A 141 -4.67 6.97 -15.93
CA GLY A 141 -4.64 5.57 -16.38
C GLY A 141 -5.91 5.17 -17.11
N PRO A 142 -6.12 3.88 -17.39
CA PRO A 142 -7.28 3.36 -18.11
C PRO A 142 -8.54 3.42 -17.23
N LYS A 143 -9.27 4.56 -17.28
CA LYS A 143 -10.41 4.85 -16.40
C LYS A 143 -11.51 3.79 -16.46
N MET A 144 -11.86 3.30 -17.65
CA MET A 144 -12.90 2.29 -17.79
C MET A 144 -12.52 0.96 -17.15
N GLU A 145 -11.25 0.59 -17.24
CA GLU A 145 -10.71 -0.59 -16.56
C GLU A 145 -10.78 -0.42 -15.03
N ALA A 146 -10.39 0.76 -14.54
CA ALA A 146 -10.49 1.07 -13.11
C ALA A 146 -11.95 1.03 -12.62
N MET A 147 -12.90 1.58 -13.41
CA MET A 147 -14.33 1.55 -13.08
C MET A 147 -14.90 0.13 -13.06
N GLY A 148 -14.39 -0.78 -13.89
CA GLY A 148 -14.74 -2.20 -13.86
C GLY A 148 -14.18 -2.96 -12.65
N ASN A 149 -13.30 -2.33 -11.86
CA ASN A 149 -12.58 -2.94 -10.74
C ASN A 149 -12.74 -2.13 -9.44
N MET A 150 -13.92 -1.56 -9.17
CA MET A 150 -14.12 -0.67 -8.01
C MET A 150 -13.89 -1.36 -6.66
N GLY A 151 -14.23 -2.65 -6.52
CA GLY A 151 -13.94 -3.42 -5.30
C GLY A 151 -12.42 -3.54 -5.02
N PRO A 152 -11.64 -4.09 -5.95
CA PRO A 152 -10.18 -4.08 -5.84
C PRO A 152 -9.58 -2.67 -5.68
N PHE A 153 -10.13 -1.66 -6.36
CA PHE A 153 -9.65 -0.29 -6.22
C PHE A 153 -9.89 0.24 -4.79
N GLU A 154 -11.06 -0.02 -4.21
CA GLU A 154 -11.34 0.34 -2.81
C GLU A 154 -10.36 -0.35 -1.86
N ASN A 155 -10.13 -1.66 -2.03
CA ASN A 155 -9.18 -2.40 -1.20
C ASN A 155 -7.74 -1.86 -1.33
N PHE A 156 -7.34 -1.42 -2.53
CA PHE A 156 -6.07 -0.72 -2.71
C PHE A 156 -6.00 0.58 -1.87
N LEU A 157 -7.03 1.41 -1.89
CA LEU A 157 -7.07 2.64 -1.09
C LEU A 157 -7.03 2.33 0.42
N LEU A 158 -7.69 1.25 0.85
CA LEU A 158 -7.68 0.79 2.23
C LEU A 158 -6.30 0.29 2.70
N LEU A 159 -5.36 -0.04 1.79
CA LEU A 159 -3.99 -0.38 2.19
C LEU A 159 -3.32 0.75 2.98
N VAL A 160 -3.67 2.01 2.70
CA VAL A 160 -3.14 3.17 3.45
C VAL A 160 -3.49 3.10 4.94
N GLY A 161 -4.66 2.55 5.28
CA GLY A 161 -5.06 2.32 6.67
C GLY A 161 -4.53 1.02 7.26
N LYS A 162 -4.36 -0.02 6.41
CA LYS A 162 -3.87 -1.34 6.81
C LYS A 162 -2.34 -1.35 7.01
N VAL A 163 -1.61 -0.52 6.27
CA VAL A 163 -0.15 -0.42 6.29
C VAL A 163 0.25 0.87 6.98
N PRO A 164 0.74 0.81 8.22
CA PRO A 164 1.11 2.01 8.97
C PRO A 164 2.16 2.83 8.23
N GLY A 165 1.92 4.14 8.11
CA GLY A 165 2.86 5.08 7.51
C GLY A 165 2.84 6.42 8.25
N SER A 166 4.03 6.96 8.54
CA SER A 166 4.15 8.28 9.14
C SER A 166 3.75 9.37 8.14
N THR A 167 2.94 10.30 8.59
CA THR A 167 2.51 11.48 7.79
C THR A 167 3.25 12.77 8.21
N GLN A 168 4.16 12.68 9.18
CA GLN A 168 4.82 13.84 9.76
C GLN A 168 5.91 14.45 8.87
N SER A 169 6.44 13.68 7.93
CA SER A 169 7.43 14.11 6.96
C SER A 169 7.06 13.67 5.56
N CYS A 170 7.67 14.28 4.56
CA CYS A 170 7.54 13.85 3.19
C CYS A 170 8.54 12.74 2.86
N PRO A 171 8.20 11.80 1.94
CA PRO A 171 9.16 10.85 1.42
C PRO A 171 10.38 11.57 0.82
N ALA A 172 11.56 11.01 1.02
CA ALA A 172 12.73 11.45 0.26
C ALA A 172 12.52 11.09 -1.22
N GLY A 173 12.75 12.04 -2.11
CA GLY A 173 12.67 11.86 -3.55
C GLY A 173 13.84 11.06 -4.12
#